data_e0b5cbc53065bc8103b8e5a4d50728fa
#
_entry.id   e0b5cbc53065bc8103b8e5a4d50728fa
#
_cell.length_a   1.000
_cell.length_b   1.000
_cell.length_c   1.000
_cell.angle_alpha   90.00
_cell.angle_beta   90.00
_cell.angle_gamma   90.00
#
_symmetry.space_group_name_H-M   'P 1'
#
loop_
_entity.id
_entity.type
_entity.pdbx_description
1 polymer ?
#
loop_
_entity_poly.entity_id
_entity_poly.type
_entity_poly.pdbx_seq_one_letter_code
_entity_poly.pdbx_strand_id
1 'polypeptide(L)'
;MGFRGGRVLGAVVVLITVCAGLVLTSGCGPMSCRVSPPPSLGVPVKIETPPRDGVVQLTVVDARTERGRLVVDVETNGACTLESIELYADGVFEASDPPRCDVVVVATGTVGCEGVRTDSETFDLGPMVDRLLNERPGSRGLVLRVLPTASEDPITVSTYRLQ
;
A
#
# COMPACT_ATOMS: atom_id res chain seq x y z
N MET A 1 -5.28 -46.64 -75.54
CA MET A 1 -5.62 -45.20 -75.55
C MET A 1 -5.23 -44.61 -74.24
N GLY A 2 -4.13 -44.00 -73.97
CA GLY A 2 -3.34 -43.05 -74.72
C GLY A 2 -3.66 -41.67 -74.19
N PHE A 3 -2.81 -41.08 -73.38
CA PHE A 3 -2.36 -39.69 -73.38
C PHE A 3 -1.79 -39.36 -71.96
N ARG A 4 -0.50 -39.22 -71.82
CA ARG A 4 0.38 -38.06 -71.90
C ARG A 4 -0.17 -36.91 -71.02
N GLY A 5 0.48 -36.44 -69.98
CA GLY A 5 1.85 -35.92 -69.93
C GLY A 5 1.73 -34.47 -69.56
N GLY A 6 2.45 -34.01 -68.60
CA GLY A 6 2.48 -32.58 -68.24
C GLY A 6 3.33 -32.31 -67.00
N ARG A 7 4.63 -32.26 -67.19
CA ARG A 7 5.59 -31.67 -66.26
C ARG A 7 5.32 -30.19 -66.14
N VAL A 8 5.10 -29.71 -64.91
CA VAL A 8 5.43 -28.31 -64.55
C VAL A 8 6.39 -28.38 -63.39
N LEU A 9 7.63 -28.51 -63.71
CA LEU A 9 8.73 -28.06 -62.86
C LEU A 9 8.82 -26.55 -63.08
N GLY A 10 8.96 -25.82 -62.02
CA GLY A 10 9.49 -24.49 -62.19
C GLY A 10 8.90 -23.50 -61.20
N ALA A 11 9.77 -22.89 -60.51
CA ALA A 11 9.57 -21.58 -59.84
C ALA A 11 8.91 -21.50 -58.45
N VAL A 12 9.36 -22.34 -57.50
CA VAL A 12 9.09 -22.05 -56.08
C VAL A 12 10.38 -21.96 -55.22
N VAL A 13 11.56 -22.06 -55.85
CA VAL A 13 12.85 -22.18 -55.06
C VAL A 13 13.53 -20.82 -54.83
N VAL A 14 13.08 -19.72 -55.37
CA VAL A 14 13.84 -18.45 -55.30
C VAL A 14 13.38 -17.45 -54.24
N LEU A 15 12.33 -17.72 -53.49
CA LEU A 15 11.79 -16.73 -52.56
C LEU A 15 12.04 -17.02 -51.09
N ILE A 16 12.86 -18.02 -50.76
CA ILE A 16 13.18 -18.39 -49.37
C ILE A 16 14.53 -17.84 -48.85
N THR A 17 15.33 -17.26 -49.74
CA THR A 17 16.72 -16.92 -49.36
C THR A 17 16.95 -15.45 -48.99
N VAL A 18 15.96 -14.61 -48.93
CA VAL A 18 16.15 -13.17 -48.65
C VAL A 18 15.64 -12.74 -47.24
N CYS A 19 14.94 -13.60 -46.53
CA CYS A 19 14.55 -13.29 -45.15
C CYS A 19 15.48 -13.73 -44.03
N ALA A 20 16.65 -14.29 -44.39
CA ALA A 20 17.60 -14.79 -43.39
C ALA A 20 18.70 -13.80 -42.96
N GLY A 21 18.54 -12.51 -43.29
CA GLY A 21 19.62 -11.53 -43.12
C GLY A 21 19.37 -10.38 -42.19
N LEU A 22 18.26 -10.35 -41.42
CA LEU A 22 18.00 -9.25 -40.50
C LEU A 22 17.54 -9.75 -39.12
N VAL A 23 18.29 -10.67 -38.55
CA VAL A 23 18.29 -10.84 -37.09
C VAL A 23 19.21 -9.76 -36.55
N LEU A 24 18.68 -8.55 -36.46
CA LEU A 24 19.19 -7.57 -35.51
C LEU A 24 19.02 -8.20 -34.12
N THR A 25 20.15 -8.70 -33.64
CA THR A 25 20.32 -9.02 -32.22
C THR A 25 20.16 -7.74 -31.43
N SER A 26 18.93 -7.27 -31.28
CA SER A 26 18.55 -6.42 -30.18
C SER A 26 18.72 -7.30 -28.96
N GLY A 27 19.92 -7.24 -28.37
CA GLY A 27 20.18 -7.80 -27.05
C GLY A 27 19.21 -7.17 -26.05
N CYS A 28 18.02 -7.75 -25.93
CA CYS A 28 17.26 -7.67 -24.70
C CYS A 28 18.07 -8.46 -23.66
N GLY A 29 19.08 -7.80 -23.08
CA GLY A 29 19.57 -8.23 -21.80
C GLY A 29 18.37 -8.43 -20.87
N PRO A 30 18.47 -9.28 -19.84
CA PRO A 30 17.41 -9.41 -18.86
C PRO A 30 17.22 -8.02 -18.23
N MET A 31 16.32 -7.23 -18.81
CA MET A 31 15.74 -6.09 -18.12
C MET A 31 15.05 -6.74 -16.93
N SER A 32 15.74 -6.78 -15.80
CA SER A 32 15.09 -6.80 -14.53
C SER A 32 14.12 -5.65 -14.58
N CYS A 33 12.87 -5.95 -14.93
CA CYS A 33 11.77 -5.07 -14.59
C CYS A 33 11.79 -5.00 -13.05
N ARG A 34 12.63 -4.11 -12.51
CA ARG A 34 12.38 -3.60 -11.18
C ARG A 34 11.02 -2.95 -11.31
N VAL A 35 10.00 -3.70 -10.97
CA VAL A 35 8.73 -3.14 -10.62
C VAL A 35 9.09 -2.26 -9.43
N SER A 36 9.31 -0.97 -9.70
CA SER A 36 9.36 0.01 -8.62
C SER A 36 8.06 -0.18 -7.87
N PRO A 37 8.09 -0.42 -6.56
CA PRO A 37 6.86 -0.44 -5.79
C PRO A 37 6.11 0.84 -6.16
N PRO A 38 4.79 0.76 -6.37
CA PRO A 38 4.00 1.95 -6.65
C PRO A 38 4.35 2.97 -5.59
N PRO A 39 4.50 4.26 -5.93
CA PRO A 39 4.85 5.27 -4.96
C PRO A 39 3.91 5.13 -3.79
N SER A 40 4.47 4.95 -2.60
CA SER A 40 3.71 4.85 -1.36
C SER A 40 3.01 6.20 -1.18
N LEU A 41 1.75 6.28 -1.61
CA LEU A 41 0.92 7.47 -1.47
C LEU A 41 0.33 7.48 -0.05
N GLY A 42 1.16 7.55 0.96
CA GLY A 42 0.73 7.57 2.36
C GLY A 42 1.91 7.62 3.31
N VAL A 43 1.66 8.12 4.50
CA VAL A 43 2.65 8.10 5.58
C VAL A 43 2.78 6.66 6.09
N PRO A 44 3.99 6.07 6.14
CA PRO A 44 4.14 4.69 6.64
C PRO A 44 3.79 4.61 8.12
N VAL A 45 3.08 3.54 8.52
CA VAL A 45 2.85 3.25 9.93
C VAL A 45 4.18 2.96 10.63
N LYS A 46 4.38 3.55 11.80
CA LYS A 46 5.56 3.33 12.64
C LYS A 46 5.27 2.22 13.65
N ILE A 47 6.11 1.17 13.64
CA ILE A 47 5.97 0.05 14.59
C ILE A 47 6.87 0.33 15.78
N GLU A 48 6.45 1.24 16.63
CA GLU A 48 7.18 1.68 17.82
C GLU A 48 6.22 2.34 18.82
N THR A 49 6.70 2.60 20.01
CA THR A 49 5.92 3.32 21.03
C THR A 49 5.72 4.78 20.62
N PRO A 50 4.48 5.32 20.67
CA PRO A 50 4.23 6.70 20.31
C PRO A 50 4.95 7.69 21.26
N PRO A 51 5.38 8.85 20.75
CA PRO A 51 5.96 9.91 21.56
C PRO A 51 4.95 10.44 22.59
N ARG A 52 5.45 10.95 23.69
CA ARG A 52 4.61 11.58 24.74
C ARG A 52 4.74 13.08 24.76
N ASP A 53 5.84 13.62 24.24
CA ASP A 53 6.16 15.03 24.27
C ASP A 53 5.79 15.70 22.93
N GLY A 54 5.35 16.95 22.99
CA GLY A 54 5.00 17.73 21.78
C GLY A 54 3.70 17.29 21.08
N VAL A 55 2.89 16.48 21.75
CA VAL A 55 1.67 15.93 21.19
C VAL A 55 0.53 16.93 21.33
N VAL A 56 -0.17 17.16 20.22
CA VAL A 56 -1.41 17.94 20.18
C VAL A 56 -2.59 17.03 20.50
N GLN A 57 -3.51 17.52 21.35
CA GLN A 57 -4.74 16.77 21.62
C GLN A 57 -5.59 16.67 20.35
N LEU A 58 -5.94 15.46 19.97
CA LEU A 58 -6.78 15.19 18.82
C LEU A 58 -7.93 14.25 19.15
N THR A 59 -8.97 14.33 18.34
CA THR A 59 -10.09 13.39 18.29
C THR A 59 -10.11 12.74 16.91
N VAL A 60 -10.24 11.43 16.84
CA VAL A 60 -10.47 10.74 15.56
C VAL A 60 -11.96 10.81 15.26
N VAL A 61 -12.32 11.45 14.16
CA VAL A 61 -13.71 11.64 13.73
C VAL A 61 -14.18 10.45 12.91
N ASP A 62 -13.34 10.00 11.99
CA ASP A 62 -13.61 8.85 11.14
C ASP A 62 -12.29 8.13 10.80
N ALA A 63 -12.42 6.85 10.58
CA ALA A 63 -11.31 6.05 10.08
C ALA A 63 -11.86 4.96 9.15
N ARG A 64 -11.28 4.82 7.98
CA ARG A 64 -11.72 3.88 6.94
C ARG A 64 -10.56 3.34 6.12
N THR A 65 -10.76 2.17 5.53
CA THR A 65 -9.77 1.62 4.60
C THR A 65 -10.17 1.90 3.16
N GLU A 66 -9.26 2.50 2.41
CA GLU A 66 -9.44 2.79 1.00
C GLU A 66 -8.23 2.25 0.20
N ARG A 67 -8.50 1.37 -0.77
CA ARG A 67 -7.46 0.82 -1.67
C ARG A 67 -6.24 0.27 -0.93
N GLY A 68 -6.47 -0.38 0.19
CA GLY A 68 -5.40 -0.98 0.98
C GLY A 68 -4.63 -0.01 1.90
N ARG A 69 -5.16 1.17 2.15
CA ARG A 69 -4.61 2.17 3.06
C ARG A 69 -5.62 2.53 4.12
N LEU A 70 -5.14 3.04 5.23
CA LEU A 70 -5.98 3.61 6.27
C LEU A 70 -6.07 5.13 6.05
N VAL A 71 -7.28 5.63 5.90
CA VAL A 71 -7.58 7.07 5.91
C VAL A 71 -8.17 7.40 7.26
N VAL A 72 -7.63 8.43 7.91
CA VAL A 72 -8.08 8.89 9.22
C VAL A 72 -8.40 10.36 9.15
N ASP A 73 -9.61 10.72 9.53
CA ASP A 73 -10.06 12.09 9.67
C ASP A 73 -9.98 12.48 11.15
N VAL A 74 -9.29 13.57 11.44
CA VAL A 74 -9.02 14.02 12.80
C VAL A 74 -9.49 15.47 13.02
N GLU A 75 -9.88 15.75 14.24
CA GLU A 75 -10.10 17.11 14.74
C GLU A 75 -9.11 17.41 15.84
N THR A 76 -8.51 18.59 15.78
CA THR A 76 -7.65 19.12 16.83
C THR A 76 -8.27 20.40 17.39
N ASN A 77 -8.26 20.56 18.70
CA ASN A 77 -8.74 21.75 19.37
C ASN A 77 -7.55 22.55 19.92
N GLY A 78 -7.52 23.84 19.61
CA GLY A 78 -6.47 24.73 20.09
C GLY A 78 -5.13 24.61 19.38
N ALA A 79 -5.02 23.84 18.28
CA ALA A 79 -3.82 23.74 17.48
C ALA A 79 -3.64 24.98 16.59
N CYS A 80 -2.48 25.66 16.71
CA CYS A 80 -2.10 26.75 15.83
C CYS A 80 -1.55 26.24 14.49
N THR A 81 -0.69 25.25 14.57
CA THR A 81 -0.13 24.55 13.41
C THR A 81 -0.11 23.06 13.69
N LEU A 82 -0.34 22.25 12.67
CA LEU A 82 -0.01 20.83 12.67
C LEU A 82 1.26 20.64 11.84
N GLU A 83 2.26 20.02 12.43
CA GLU A 83 3.53 19.72 11.77
C GLU A 83 3.49 18.33 11.17
N SER A 84 2.90 17.36 11.89
CA SER A 84 2.68 16.02 11.38
C SER A 84 1.47 15.36 12.01
N ILE A 85 0.89 14.41 11.27
CA ILE A 85 -0.05 13.41 11.78
C ILE A 85 0.58 12.05 11.45
N GLU A 86 0.80 11.23 12.47
CA GLU A 86 1.52 9.98 12.35
C GLU A 86 0.70 8.84 12.98
N LEU A 87 0.90 7.63 12.46
CA LEU A 87 0.24 6.42 12.95
C LEU A 87 1.28 5.50 13.59
N TYR A 88 1.04 5.11 14.82
CA TYR A 88 1.88 4.21 15.59
C TYR A 88 1.16 2.91 15.89
N ALA A 89 1.90 1.79 15.86
CA ALA A 89 1.44 0.49 16.29
C ALA A 89 2.48 -0.14 17.22
N ASP A 90 2.05 -0.84 18.25
CA ASP A 90 2.96 -1.62 19.09
C ASP A 90 3.45 -2.91 18.41
N GLY A 91 2.82 -3.27 17.30
CA GLY A 91 3.12 -4.47 16.55
C GLY A 91 2.65 -5.76 17.23
N VAL A 92 1.76 -5.67 18.20
CA VAL A 92 1.13 -6.82 18.84
C VAL A 92 -0.18 -7.16 18.16
N PHE A 93 -0.33 -8.41 17.73
CA PHE A 93 -1.56 -8.90 17.11
C PHE A 93 -2.33 -9.80 18.07
N GLU A 94 -3.54 -9.41 18.42
CA GLU A 94 -4.44 -10.24 19.23
C GLU A 94 -4.75 -11.57 18.53
N ALA A 95 -4.90 -12.63 19.32
CA ALA A 95 -5.21 -13.97 18.84
C ALA A 95 -6.70 -14.10 18.46
N SER A 96 -7.12 -13.36 17.43
CA SER A 96 -8.46 -13.39 16.86
C SER A 96 -8.40 -13.74 15.37
N ASP A 97 -9.54 -14.08 14.77
CA ASP A 97 -9.65 -14.30 13.32
C ASP A 97 -10.76 -13.40 12.75
N PRO A 98 -10.44 -12.38 11.97
CA PRO A 98 -9.08 -11.91 11.65
C PRO A 98 -8.35 -11.33 12.86
N PRO A 99 -7.00 -11.32 12.85
CA PRO A 99 -6.19 -10.68 13.88
C PRO A 99 -6.54 -9.21 14.09
N ARG A 100 -6.41 -8.73 15.33
CA ARG A 100 -6.62 -7.33 15.68
C ARG A 100 -5.32 -6.68 16.12
N CYS A 101 -5.17 -5.39 15.80
CA CYS A 101 -4.03 -4.60 16.24
C CYS A 101 -4.51 -3.20 16.63
N ASP A 102 -3.96 -2.67 17.70
CA ASP A 102 -4.18 -1.31 18.14
C ASP A 102 -3.22 -0.38 17.41
N VAL A 103 -3.75 0.73 16.91
CA VAL A 103 -2.96 1.79 16.29
C VAL A 103 -3.33 3.12 16.93
N VAL A 104 -2.33 3.92 17.23
CA VAL A 104 -2.49 5.22 17.89
C VAL A 104 -2.17 6.32 16.88
N VAL A 105 -3.11 7.25 16.71
CA VAL A 105 -2.91 8.46 15.90
C VAL A 105 -2.31 9.54 16.80
N VAL A 106 -1.19 10.10 16.36
CA VAL A 106 -0.47 11.16 17.06
C VAL A 106 -0.33 12.35 16.13
N ALA A 107 -0.71 13.53 16.61
CA ALA A 107 -0.43 14.78 15.93
C ALA A 107 0.62 15.58 16.71
N THR A 108 1.55 16.19 15.99
CA THR A 108 2.51 17.14 16.55
C THR A 108 2.29 18.53 15.99
N GLY A 109 2.64 19.56 16.76
CA GLY A 109 2.45 20.93 16.32
C GLY A 109 2.50 21.93 17.47
N THR A 110 2.05 23.14 17.19
CA THR A 110 1.96 24.20 18.21
C THR A 110 0.52 24.40 18.65
N VAL A 111 0.35 24.61 19.95
CA VAL A 111 -0.96 24.84 20.59
C VAL A 111 -1.08 26.28 21.09
N GLY A 112 -2.26 26.71 21.48
CA GLY A 112 -2.54 28.03 22.06
C GLY A 112 -3.39 28.93 21.15
N CYS A 113 -3.92 28.42 20.06
CA CYS A 113 -4.90 29.09 19.23
C CYS A 113 -6.33 28.71 19.65
N GLU A 114 -7.29 29.60 19.34
CA GLU A 114 -8.70 29.28 19.48
C GLU A 114 -9.22 28.65 18.18
N GLY A 115 -10.07 27.63 18.32
CA GLY A 115 -10.77 26.99 17.22
C GLY A 115 -10.48 25.50 17.06
N VAL A 116 -11.31 24.88 16.24
CA VAL A 116 -11.22 23.50 15.84
C VAL A 116 -10.69 23.43 14.41
N ARG A 117 -9.73 22.55 14.20
CA ARG A 117 -9.18 22.27 12.87
C ARG A 117 -9.42 20.81 12.52
N THR A 118 -9.89 20.58 11.31
CA THR A 118 -10.09 19.23 10.76
C THR A 118 -9.04 18.96 9.69
N ASP A 119 -8.39 17.82 9.77
CA ASP A 119 -7.41 17.34 8.81
C ASP A 119 -7.69 15.87 8.48
N SER A 120 -7.20 15.41 7.32
CA SER A 120 -7.30 14.02 6.88
C SER A 120 -5.93 13.53 6.47
N GLU A 121 -5.54 12.37 6.96
CA GLU A 121 -4.24 11.76 6.62
C GLU A 121 -4.43 10.33 6.12
N THR A 122 -3.56 9.93 5.19
CA THR A 122 -3.55 8.58 4.60
C THR A 122 -2.29 7.85 4.99
N PHE A 123 -2.47 6.64 5.56
CA PHE A 123 -1.38 5.82 6.07
C PHE A 123 -1.16 4.58 5.22
N ASP A 124 0.12 4.27 4.98
CA ASP A 124 0.55 3.02 4.37
C ASP A 124 0.71 1.95 5.48
N LEU A 125 -0.10 0.91 5.39
CA LEU A 125 -0.09 -0.20 6.34
C LEU A 125 0.92 -1.30 6.00
N GLY A 126 1.68 -1.14 4.90
CA GLY A 126 2.64 -2.14 4.43
C GLY A 126 3.55 -2.70 5.53
N PRO A 127 4.24 -1.87 6.32
CA PRO A 127 5.14 -2.37 7.38
C PRO A 127 4.45 -3.27 8.41
N MET A 128 3.20 -2.97 8.75
CA MET A 128 2.42 -3.75 9.72
C MET A 128 1.90 -5.05 9.09
N VAL A 129 1.47 -5.00 7.83
CA VAL A 129 1.04 -6.18 7.07
C VAL A 129 2.19 -7.17 6.90
N ASP A 130 3.37 -6.69 6.52
CA ASP A 130 4.57 -7.52 6.38
C ASP A 130 4.91 -8.22 7.69
N ARG A 131 4.85 -7.51 8.81
CA ARG A 131 5.06 -8.09 10.13
C ARG A 131 4.01 -9.14 10.47
N LEU A 132 2.72 -8.84 10.23
CA LEU A 132 1.64 -9.81 10.46
C LEU A 132 1.85 -11.09 9.67
N LEU A 133 2.18 -11.00 8.38
CA LEU A 133 2.38 -12.16 7.52
C LEU A 133 3.60 -12.99 7.92
N ASN A 134 4.65 -12.34 8.46
CA ASN A 134 5.81 -13.04 9.02
C ASN A 134 5.46 -13.80 10.31
N GLU A 135 4.63 -13.23 11.19
CA GLU A 135 4.24 -13.85 12.45
C GLU A 135 3.11 -14.89 12.27
N ARG A 136 2.20 -14.64 11.32
CA ARG A 136 1.00 -15.47 11.06
C ARG A 136 0.80 -15.68 9.55
N PRO A 137 1.59 -16.55 8.93
CA PRO A 137 1.42 -16.90 7.53
C PRO A 137 0.02 -17.43 7.26
N GLY A 138 -0.64 -16.88 6.25
CA GLY A 138 -2.00 -17.27 5.87
C GLY A 138 -3.12 -16.42 6.47
N SER A 139 -2.83 -15.39 7.24
CA SER A 139 -3.82 -14.39 7.64
C SER A 139 -4.46 -13.76 6.40
N ARG A 140 -5.80 -13.65 6.40
CA ARG A 140 -6.57 -13.13 5.26
C ARG A 140 -7.10 -11.72 5.47
N GLY A 141 -6.86 -11.15 6.64
CA GLY A 141 -7.34 -9.83 7.00
C GLY A 141 -6.70 -9.33 8.28
N LEU A 142 -6.97 -8.08 8.59
CA LEU A 142 -6.52 -7.40 9.79
C LEU A 142 -7.60 -6.41 10.23
N VAL A 143 -7.96 -6.44 11.48
CA VAL A 143 -8.85 -5.45 12.11
C VAL A 143 -7.99 -4.46 12.87
N LEU A 144 -8.21 -3.18 12.60
CA LEU A 144 -7.53 -2.09 13.28
C LEU A 144 -8.48 -1.45 14.30
N ARG A 145 -7.98 -1.20 15.50
CA ARG A 145 -8.61 -0.31 16.47
C ARG A 145 -7.80 0.97 16.50
N VAL A 146 -8.40 2.04 16.01
CA VAL A 146 -7.74 3.36 15.96
C VAL A 146 -8.03 4.08 17.26
N LEU A 147 -6.98 4.41 17.98
CA LEU A 147 -7.00 5.08 19.26
C LEU A 147 -6.56 6.53 19.06
N PRO A 148 -7.34 7.53 19.48
CA PRO A 148 -6.84 8.88 19.60
C PRO A 148 -5.92 8.98 20.83
N THR A 149 -4.97 9.89 20.78
CA THR A 149 -3.98 10.06 21.87
C THR A 149 -4.61 10.43 23.22
N ALA A 150 -5.83 10.99 23.23
CA ALA A 150 -6.48 11.53 24.41
C ALA A 150 -7.76 10.81 24.84
N SER A 151 -8.18 9.75 24.16
CA SER A 151 -9.43 9.04 24.46
C SER A 151 -9.18 7.56 24.65
N GLU A 152 -9.87 6.95 25.61
CA GLU A 152 -9.82 5.51 25.84
C GLU A 152 -10.77 4.73 24.91
N ASP A 153 -11.67 5.40 24.21
CA ASP A 153 -12.66 4.74 23.34
C ASP A 153 -12.11 4.54 21.92
N PRO A 154 -11.80 3.30 21.52
CA PRO A 154 -11.27 3.01 20.20
C PRO A 154 -12.34 3.13 19.13
N ILE A 155 -12.01 3.78 18.02
CA ILE A 155 -12.80 3.68 16.80
C ILE A 155 -12.39 2.38 16.10
N THR A 156 -13.31 1.42 16.05
CA THR A 156 -13.07 0.16 15.34
C THR A 156 -13.20 0.39 13.85
N VAL A 157 -12.12 0.14 13.15
CA VAL A 157 -12.05 0.30 11.70
C VAL A 157 -12.15 -1.02 10.99
N SER A 158 -12.74 -0.94 9.82
CA SER A 158 -13.00 -2.00 8.89
C SER A 158 -11.81 -2.93 8.63
N THR A 159 -12.14 -4.18 8.37
CA THR A 159 -11.20 -5.23 7.99
C THR A 159 -10.37 -4.82 6.78
N TYR A 160 -9.06 -4.71 6.95
CA TYR A 160 -8.12 -4.67 5.86
C TYR A 160 -8.02 -6.08 5.26
N ARG A 161 -8.39 -6.26 3.99
CA ARG A 161 -8.23 -7.55 3.31
C ARG A 161 -6.84 -7.65 2.74
N LEU A 162 -6.10 -8.65 3.17
CA LEU A 162 -4.83 -9.04 2.56
C LEU A 162 -5.13 -9.73 1.23
N GLN A 163 -4.55 -9.24 0.17
CA GLN A 163 -4.66 -9.81 -1.18
C GLN A 163 -3.50 -10.75 -1.47
#